data_e740cc3df1685202bb62d5fd1f38b741
#
_entry.id   e740cc3df1685202bb62d5fd1f38b741
#
_cell.length_a   1.000
_cell.length_b   1.000
_cell.length_c   1.000
_cell.angle_alpha   90.00
_cell.angle_beta   90.00
_cell.angle_gamma   90.00
#
_symmetry.space_group_name_H-M   'P 1'
#
loop_
_entity.id
_entity.type
_entity.pdbx_description
1 polymer ?
#
loop_
_entity_poly.entity_id
_entity_poly.type
_entity_poly.pdbx_seq_one_letter_code
_entity_poly.pdbx_strand_id
1 'polypeptide(L)'
;MAVEKLQYFVNGQFKDSKTDTWYDLHNPSTGEITGQAPCCTEEEVLEAIAAAKAAYPGWRAVPAIKRAQIMYKIRELIMEHMEELTMSVACENGKVWGEAEGDVLKAKEGTELATQVPSLMMGESLMDASRGYDTVKYREPLGVFAGIVPVNFPAMIPFGWMAPTCIACGNTMVLKAASLTPKTAMLFAKIYKEAGVPDGVINVVTCSRNEINTILDHPDVKGITFVGSTPVGLKIYQRAAAAGKRCQALCQAKNHALVMADAALERTVAGVINSAYGCAGQRCMALSCCVVEEAIADKFVEELKKQAQQIKVGPSWDKSSKLGPITYEKHYKEVLADIDKGVA
;
A
#
# COMPACT_ATOMS: atom_id res chain seq x y z
N MET A 1 -12.63 -2.87 29.28
CA MET A 1 -11.14 -2.92 29.17
C MET A 1 -10.70 -1.63 28.52
N ALA A 2 -9.52 -1.08 28.87
CA ALA A 2 -9.00 0.09 28.17
C ALA A 2 -8.72 -0.29 26.70
N VAL A 3 -9.05 0.61 25.77
CA VAL A 3 -8.78 0.42 24.34
C VAL A 3 -7.27 0.46 24.12
N GLU A 4 -6.74 -0.51 23.39
CA GLU A 4 -5.30 -0.58 23.05
C GLU A 4 -4.88 0.67 22.27
N LYS A 5 -3.82 1.33 22.72
CA LYS A 5 -3.18 2.44 22.00
C LYS A 5 -1.98 1.92 21.22
N LEU A 6 -1.99 2.09 19.89
CA LEU A 6 -0.88 1.69 19.06
C LEU A 6 0.30 2.66 19.23
N GLN A 7 1.49 2.09 19.13
CA GLN A 7 2.75 2.84 19.04
C GLN A 7 3.06 3.17 17.57
N TYR A 8 3.87 4.21 17.34
CA TYR A 8 4.50 4.43 16.04
C TYR A 8 5.93 3.84 16.06
N PHE A 9 6.51 3.63 14.87
CA PHE A 9 7.82 2.98 14.74
C PHE A 9 8.85 3.92 14.13
N VAL A 10 9.86 4.28 14.91
CA VAL A 10 10.94 5.19 14.51
C VAL A 10 12.28 4.72 15.06
N ASN A 11 13.31 4.77 14.21
CA ASN A 11 14.69 4.41 14.57
C ASN A 11 14.79 3.02 15.24
N GLY A 12 14.13 2.02 14.63
CA GLY A 12 14.14 0.64 15.11
C GLY A 12 13.34 0.39 16.40
N GLN A 13 12.55 1.36 16.88
CA GLN A 13 11.82 1.27 18.15
C GLN A 13 10.35 1.61 17.98
N PHE A 14 9.50 0.85 18.69
CA PHE A 14 8.11 1.23 18.93
C PHE A 14 8.05 2.25 20.05
N LYS A 15 7.35 3.37 19.84
CA LYS A 15 7.27 4.50 20.77
C LYS A 15 5.83 4.91 21.01
N ASP A 16 5.54 5.28 22.25
CA ASP A 16 4.27 5.91 22.60
C ASP A 16 4.26 7.36 22.09
N SER A 17 3.18 7.74 21.41
CA SER A 17 3.03 9.10 20.92
C SER A 17 2.61 10.03 22.05
N LYS A 18 3.12 11.27 22.00
CA LYS A 18 2.75 12.38 22.90
C LYS A 18 1.50 13.13 22.43
N THR A 19 0.84 12.64 21.38
CA THR A 19 -0.35 13.29 20.81
C THR A 19 -1.56 13.20 21.73
N ASP A 20 -2.39 14.23 21.70
CA ASP A 20 -3.73 14.19 22.30
C ASP A 20 -4.82 13.73 21.31
N THR A 21 -4.46 13.57 20.03
CA THR A 21 -5.37 13.20 18.96
C THR A 21 -5.19 11.74 18.55
N TRP A 22 -6.23 10.94 18.66
CA TRP A 22 -6.22 9.52 18.36
C TRP A 22 -7.31 9.16 17.35
N TYR A 23 -7.02 8.22 16.46
CA TYR A 23 -7.97 7.66 15.50
C TYR A 23 -8.49 6.32 16.03
N ASP A 24 -9.80 6.20 16.21
CA ASP A 24 -10.41 4.90 16.56
C ASP A 24 -10.29 3.93 15.38
N LEU A 25 -9.82 2.73 15.70
CA LEU A 25 -9.67 1.63 14.75
C LEU A 25 -10.84 0.68 14.92
N HIS A 26 -11.66 0.59 13.91
CA HIS A 26 -12.83 -0.28 13.91
C HIS A 26 -12.54 -1.60 13.19
N ASN A 27 -13.13 -2.68 13.69
CA ASN A 27 -13.30 -3.87 12.87
C ASN A 27 -14.53 -3.68 11.98
N PRO A 28 -14.39 -3.59 10.66
CA PRO A 28 -15.50 -3.30 9.75
C PRO A 28 -16.60 -4.37 9.79
N SER A 29 -16.28 -5.61 10.20
CA SER A 29 -17.26 -6.71 10.26
C SER A 29 -18.14 -6.67 11.51
N THR A 30 -17.70 -6.02 12.60
CA THR A 30 -18.47 -5.93 13.86
C THR A 30 -18.85 -4.50 14.23
N GLY A 31 -18.13 -3.50 13.69
CA GLY A 31 -18.23 -2.10 14.11
C GLY A 31 -17.55 -1.78 15.44
N GLU A 32 -16.96 -2.76 16.12
CA GLU A 32 -16.29 -2.59 17.41
C GLU A 32 -14.96 -1.85 17.26
N ILE A 33 -14.64 -1.01 18.24
CA ILE A 33 -13.32 -0.36 18.35
C ILE A 33 -12.32 -1.40 18.85
N THR A 34 -11.30 -1.68 18.04
CA THR A 34 -10.24 -2.67 18.31
C THR A 34 -8.93 -2.05 18.78
N GLY A 35 -8.83 -0.74 18.79
CA GLY A 35 -7.63 0.00 19.17
C GLY A 35 -7.73 1.46 18.79
N GLN A 36 -6.66 2.21 19.07
CA GLN A 36 -6.50 3.60 18.65
C GLN A 36 -5.11 3.82 18.05
N ALA A 37 -5.03 4.50 16.91
CA ALA A 37 -3.77 4.92 16.30
C ALA A 37 -3.47 6.38 16.64
N PRO A 38 -2.21 6.75 16.93
CA PRO A 38 -1.86 8.13 17.19
C PRO A 38 -1.96 8.99 15.93
N CYS A 39 -2.41 10.22 16.04
CA CYS A 39 -2.07 11.27 15.10
C CYS A 39 -0.70 11.84 15.51
N CYS A 40 0.38 11.22 15.06
CA CYS A 40 1.74 11.63 15.44
C CYS A 40 1.92 13.14 15.27
N THR A 41 2.60 13.76 16.24
CA THR A 41 2.86 15.20 16.21
C THR A 41 3.88 15.57 15.12
N GLU A 42 4.02 16.85 14.82
CA GLU A 42 5.02 17.32 13.85
C GLU A 42 6.44 16.95 14.30
N GLU A 43 6.74 17.05 15.60
CA GLU A 43 8.04 16.69 16.16
C GLU A 43 8.34 15.19 15.97
N GLU A 44 7.36 14.33 16.14
CA GLU A 44 7.49 12.88 15.93
C GLU A 44 7.72 12.54 14.45
N VAL A 45 7.09 13.26 13.55
CA VAL A 45 7.31 13.15 12.11
C VAL A 45 8.70 13.66 11.71
N LEU A 46 9.14 14.78 12.28
CA LEU A 46 10.49 15.31 12.07
C LEU A 46 11.56 14.37 12.64
N GLU A 47 11.30 13.73 13.80
CA GLU A 47 12.16 12.67 14.33
C GLU A 47 12.31 11.50 13.35
N ALA A 48 11.23 11.07 12.73
CA ALA A 48 11.27 9.99 11.73
C ALA A 48 12.11 10.37 10.50
N ILE A 49 12.00 11.61 10.02
CA ILE A 49 12.82 12.11 8.91
C ILE A 49 14.30 12.20 9.32
N ALA A 50 14.57 12.69 10.52
CA ALA A 50 15.95 12.80 11.05
C ALA A 50 16.59 11.42 11.20
N ALA A 51 15.86 10.43 11.72
CA ALA A 51 16.32 9.04 11.82
C ALA A 51 16.62 8.44 10.43
N ALA A 52 15.72 8.64 9.46
CA ALA A 52 15.93 8.20 8.09
C ALA A 52 17.18 8.84 7.45
N LYS A 53 17.37 10.15 7.66
CA LYS A 53 18.55 10.88 7.18
C LYS A 53 19.83 10.35 7.82
N ALA A 54 19.84 10.13 9.13
CA ALA A 54 21.00 9.64 9.85
C ALA A 54 21.42 8.23 9.42
N ALA A 55 20.45 7.34 9.15
CA ALA A 55 20.70 5.98 8.69
C ALA A 55 21.21 5.90 7.23
N TYR A 56 20.85 6.88 6.40
CA TYR A 56 21.10 6.82 4.94
C TYR A 56 22.57 6.60 4.57
N PRO A 57 23.57 7.33 5.08
CA PRO A 57 24.98 7.14 4.67
C PRO A 57 25.49 5.71 4.93
N GLY A 58 25.17 5.16 6.09
CA GLY A 58 25.54 3.79 6.46
C GLY A 58 24.85 2.74 5.58
N TRP A 59 23.54 2.93 5.34
CA TRP A 59 22.73 2.01 4.53
C TRP A 59 23.14 2.06 3.04
N ARG A 60 23.37 3.25 2.49
CA ARG A 60 23.87 3.42 1.12
C ARG A 60 25.21 2.68 0.90
N ALA A 61 26.07 2.66 1.89
CA ALA A 61 27.38 2.02 1.82
C ALA A 61 27.31 0.47 1.86
N VAL A 62 26.16 -0.11 2.28
CA VAL A 62 25.96 -1.57 2.26
C VAL A 62 25.88 -2.04 0.80
N PRO A 63 26.69 -3.02 0.37
CA PRO A 63 26.62 -3.55 -1.00
C PRO A 63 25.21 -4.05 -1.36
N ALA A 64 24.78 -3.85 -2.61
CA ALA A 64 23.44 -4.26 -3.07
C ALA A 64 23.13 -5.73 -2.81
N ILE A 65 24.13 -6.62 -2.97
CA ILE A 65 23.98 -8.05 -2.68
C ILE A 65 23.66 -8.33 -1.18
N LYS A 66 24.21 -7.51 -0.28
CA LYS A 66 23.93 -7.64 1.16
C LYS A 66 22.53 -7.12 1.51
N ARG A 67 22.11 -6.03 0.86
CA ARG A 67 20.72 -5.55 1.01
C ARG A 67 19.70 -6.57 0.48
N ALA A 68 20.02 -7.24 -0.66
CA ALA A 68 19.19 -8.32 -1.19
C ALA A 68 19.03 -9.49 -0.21
N GLN A 69 20.09 -9.85 0.54
CA GLN A 69 20.01 -10.90 1.58
C GLN A 69 18.99 -10.57 2.68
N ILE A 70 18.88 -9.29 3.05
CA ILE A 70 17.86 -8.84 4.01
C ILE A 70 16.45 -8.98 3.40
N MET A 71 16.29 -8.69 2.09
CA MET A 71 14.99 -8.89 1.42
C MET A 71 14.56 -10.36 1.42
N TYR A 72 15.48 -11.31 1.22
CA TYR A 72 15.18 -12.74 1.37
C TYR A 72 14.69 -13.06 2.79
N LYS A 73 15.34 -12.50 3.82
CA LYS A 73 14.91 -12.73 5.21
C LYS A 73 13.53 -12.13 5.50
N ILE A 74 13.24 -10.93 4.99
CA ILE A 74 11.90 -10.32 5.09
C ILE A 74 10.86 -11.26 4.43
N ARG A 75 11.15 -11.77 3.24
CA ARG A 75 10.28 -12.70 2.52
C ARG A 75 9.99 -13.97 3.35
N GLU A 76 10.99 -14.56 3.99
CA GLU A 76 10.83 -15.72 4.86
C GLU A 76 9.91 -15.40 6.04
N LEU A 77 10.16 -14.29 6.74
CA LEU A 77 9.36 -13.85 7.89
C LEU A 77 7.92 -13.52 7.51
N ILE A 78 7.67 -12.94 6.33
CA ILE A 78 6.30 -12.75 5.83
C ILE A 78 5.58 -14.09 5.71
N MET A 79 6.25 -15.15 5.24
CA MET A 79 5.65 -16.48 5.13
C MET A 79 5.45 -17.14 6.49
N GLU A 80 6.37 -16.95 7.44
CA GLU A 80 6.24 -17.46 8.81
C GLU A 80 5.06 -16.79 9.54
N HIS A 81 4.81 -15.50 9.30
CA HIS A 81 3.72 -14.71 9.89
C HIS A 81 2.48 -14.57 9.00
N MET A 82 2.34 -15.42 7.96
CA MET A 82 1.26 -15.27 6.96
C MET A 82 -0.13 -15.23 7.59
N GLU A 83 -0.44 -16.11 8.52
CA GLU A 83 -1.75 -16.17 9.15
C GLU A 83 -2.02 -14.94 10.03
N GLU A 84 -1.05 -14.49 10.81
CA GLU A 84 -1.14 -13.29 11.64
C GLU A 84 -1.38 -12.04 10.79
N LEU A 85 -0.61 -11.88 9.72
CA LEU A 85 -0.75 -10.76 8.78
C LEU A 85 -2.10 -10.80 8.05
N THR A 86 -2.53 -11.98 7.60
CA THR A 86 -3.84 -12.17 6.95
C THR A 86 -4.98 -11.79 7.89
N MET A 87 -4.93 -12.24 9.13
CA MET A 87 -5.94 -11.90 10.14
C MET A 87 -5.95 -10.39 10.44
N SER A 88 -4.77 -9.77 10.53
CA SER A 88 -4.66 -8.32 10.72
C SER A 88 -5.33 -7.54 9.58
N VAL A 89 -5.02 -7.89 8.33
CA VAL A 89 -5.66 -7.27 7.14
C VAL A 89 -7.18 -7.49 7.16
N ALA A 90 -7.64 -8.72 7.44
CA ALA A 90 -9.06 -9.05 7.48
C ALA A 90 -9.80 -8.22 8.53
N CYS A 91 -9.25 -8.09 9.73
CA CYS A 91 -9.90 -7.42 10.85
C CYS A 91 -9.86 -5.88 10.76
N GLU A 92 -8.80 -5.28 10.20
CA GLU A 92 -8.73 -3.82 10.11
C GLU A 92 -9.28 -3.23 8.80
N ASN A 93 -9.26 -4.02 7.69
CA ASN A 93 -9.72 -3.56 6.38
C ASN A 93 -11.11 -4.09 5.99
N GLY A 94 -11.49 -5.27 6.47
CA GLY A 94 -12.74 -5.93 6.12
C GLY A 94 -12.67 -6.87 4.92
N LYS A 95 -11.50 -7.09 4.35
CA LYS A 95 -11.29 -8.09 3.27
C LYS A 95 -11.62 -9.49 3.75
N VAL A 96 -12.33 -10.27 2.94
CA VAL A 96 -12.51 -11.70 3.23
C VAL A 96 -11.16 -12.42 3.22
N TRP A 97 -11.07 -13.55 3.91
CA TRP A 97 -9.82 -14.25 4.18
C TRP A 97 -8.91 -14.40 2.97
N GLY A 98 -9.42 -14.93 1.84
CA GLY A 98 -8.62 -15.14 0.64
C GLY A 98 -8.11 -13.84 -0.01
N GLU A 99 -8.84 -12.73 0.12
CA GLU A 99 -8.41 -11.42 -0.37
C GLU A 99 -7.38 -10.77 0.56
N ALA A 100 -7.53 -10.99 1.88
CA ALA A 100 -6.55 -10.54 2.88
C ALA A 100 -5.23 -11.30 2.72
N GLU A 101 -5.27 -12.62 2.54
CA GLU A 101 -4.11 -13.43 2.22
C GLU A 101 -3.46 -13.00 0.90
N GLY A 102 -4.27 -12.70 -0.12
CA GLY A 102 -3.80 -12.16 -1.40
C GLY A 102 -3.07 -10.83 -1.26
N ASP A 103 -3.50 -9.95 -0.35
CA ASP A 103 -2.83 -8.67 -0.05
C ASP A 103 -1.42 -8.93 0.54
N VAL A 104 -1.31 -9.85 1.50
CA VAL A 104 -0.02 -10.24 2.10
C VAL A 104 0.89 -10.95 1.10
N LEU A 105 0.33 -11.85 0.27
CA LEU A 105 1.09 -12.51 -0.80
C LEU A 105 1.65 -11.51 -1.80
N LYS A 106 0.92 -10.44 -2.13
CA LYS A 106 1.43 -9.38 -2.99
C LYS A 106 2.54 -8.55 -2.32
N ALA A 107 2.51 -8.37 -1.01
CA ALA A 107 3.63 -7.78 -0.28
C ALA A 107 4.88 -8.67 -0.36
N LYS A 108 4.70 -10.00 -0.22
CA LYS A 108 5.77 -10.99 -0.39
C LYS A 108 6.36 -10.93 -1.81
N GLU A 109 5.52 -10.94 -2.86
CA GLU A 109 5.96 -10.90 -4.26
C GLU A 109 6.77 -9.63 -4.56
N GLY A 110 6.35 -8.47 -4.03
CA GLY A 110 7.11 -7.22 -4.17
C GLY A 110 8.47 -7.28 -3.46
N THR A 111 8.53 -7.96 -2.32
CA THR A 111 9.79 -8.22 -1.60
C THR A 111 10.68 -9.17 -2.41
N GLU A 112 10.13 -10.20 -3.06
CA GLU A 112 10.86 -11.10 -3.96
C GLU A 112 11.44 -10.34 -5.16
N LEU A 113 10.69 -9.41 -5.75
CA LEU A 113 11.21 -8.52 -6.81
C LEU A 113 12.39 -7.68 -6.28
N ALA A 114 12.32 -7.18 -5.06
CA ALA A 114 13.39 -6.37 -4.47
C ALA A 114 14.69 -7.16 -4.23
N THR A 115 14.66 -8.50 -4.15
CA THR A 115 15.87 -9.31 -4.08
C THR A 115 16.74 -9.20 -5.34
N GLN A 116 16.16 -8.78 -6.46
CA GLN A 116 16.86 -8.60 -7.74
C GLN A 116 17.62 -7.28 -7.84
N VAL A 117 17.64 -6.48 -6.78
CA VAL A 117 18.28 -5.16 -6.77
C VAL A 117 19.74 -5.15 -7.28
N PRO A 118 20.58 -6.20 -7.06
CA PRO A 118 21.91 -6.20 -7.63
C PRO A 118 21.92 -6.06 -9.16
N SER A 119 20.99 -6.73 -9.84
CA SER A 119 20.81 -6.62 -11.30
C SER A 119 20.07 -5.33 -11.70
N LEU A 120 19.05 -4.93 -10.96
CA LEU A 120 18.27 -3.73 -11.25
C LEU A 120 19.09 -2.43 -11.12
N MET A 121 20.12 -2.43 -10.28
CA MET A 121 21.01 -1.28 -10.10
C MET A 121 22.24 -1.30 -11.03
N MET A 122 22.40 -2.30 -11.89
CA MET A 122 23.46 -2.28 -12.90
C MET A 122 23.28 -1.07 -13.82
N GLY A 123 24.41 -0.45 -14.15
CA GLY A 123 24.46 0.64 -15.13
C GLY A 123 24.66 0.12 -16.55
N GLU A 124 25.01 1.04 -17.43
CA GLU A 124 25.30 0.81 -18.86
C GLU A 124 26.62 1.49 -19.20
N SER A 125 27.33 0.97 -20.20
CA SER A 125 28.52 1.60 -20.72
C SER A 125 28.46 1.65 -22.24
N LEU A 126 29.06 2.70 -22.84
CA LEU A 126 29.24 2.86 -24.26
C LEU A 126 30.70 3.23 -24.50
N MET A 127 31.44 2.30 -25.16
CA MET A 127 32.80 2.53 -25.61
C MET A 127 32.80 3.48 -26.80
N ASP A 128 33.77 4.37 -26.88
CA ASP A 128 33.90 5.33 -27.97
C ASP A 128 32.61 6.12 -28.26
N ALA A 129 31.91 6.55 -27.22
CA ALA A 129 30.76 7.46 -27.35
C ALA A 129 31.13 8.74 -28.14
N SER A 130 32.40 9.12 -28.07
CA SER A 130 33.12 10.05 -28.94
C SER A 130 34.55 9.55 -29.03
N ARG A 131 35.31 10.00 -30.04
CA ARG A 131 36.69 9.53 -30.26
C ARG A 131 37.53 9.71 -29.00
N GLY A 132 37.93 8.59 -28.39
CA GLY A 132 38.74 8.55 -27.17
C GLY A 132 37.97 8.81 -25.88
N TYR A 133 36.62 8.74 -25.89
CA TYR A 133 35.76 8.94 -24.71
C TYR A 133 34.78 7.78 -24.53
N ASP A 134 34.86 7.11 -23.38
CA ASP A 134 33.90 6.11 -22.93
C ASP A 134 32.88 6.76 -22.00
N THR A 135 31.61 6.31 -22.06
CA THR A 135 30.55 6.75 -21.17
C THR A 135 30.11 5.61 -20.29
N VAL A 136 30.00 5.86 -18.98
CA VAL A 136 29.49 4.89 -18.00
C VAL A 136 28.38 5.52 -17.18
N LYS A 137 27.26 4.81 -17.07
CA LYS A 137 26.11 5.20 -16.27
C LYS A 137 26.11 4.44 -14.94
N TYR A 138 26.04 5.17 -13.84
CA TYR A 138 25.86 4.61 -12.50
C TYR A 138 24.45 4.89 -11.99
N ARG A 139 23.87 3.93 -11.27
CA ARG A 139 22.59 4.08 -10.55
C ARG A 139 22.89 4.18 -9.07
N GLU A 140 22.49 5.29 -8.45
CA GLU A 140 22.73 5.56 -7.05
C GLU A 140 21.44 5.88 -6.28
N PRO A 141 21.37 5.53 -4.97
CA PRO A 141 20.26 5.97 -4.12
C PRO A 141 20.28 7.49 -3.92
N LEU A 142 19.10 8.08 -3.75
CA LEU A 142 18.94 9.54 -3.63
C LEU A 142 18.91 10.03 -2.18
N GLY A 143 18.48 9.20 -1.23
CA GLY A 143 18.33 9.62 0.17
C GLY A 143 17.05 9.14 0.82
N VAL A 144 16.42 10.04 1.59
CA VAL A 144 15.16 9.76 2.27
C VAL A 144 13.98 9.83 1.29
N PHE A 145 13.14 8.81 1.28
CA PHE A 145 11.86 8.79 0.58
C PHE A 145 10.70 8.81 1.56
N ALA A 146 9.60 9.44 1.15
CA ALA A 146 8.34 9.35 1.86
C ALA A 146 7.36 8.46 1.09
N GLY A 147 6.73 7.52 1.79
CA GLY A 147 5.61 6.71 1.29
C GLY A 147 4.30 7.13 1.93
N ILE A 148 3.27 7.42 1.15
CA ILE A 148 1.95 7.79 1.66
C ILE A 148 0.92 6.84 1.06
N VAL A 149 0.23 6.07 1.90
CA VAL A 149 -0.59 4.94 1.48
C VAL A 149 -2.07 5.11 1.82
N PRO A 150 -2.97 4.53 1.00
CA PRO A 150 -4.41 4.49 1.26
C PRO A 150 -4.78 3.32 2.19
N VAL A 151 -6.07 3.26 2.56
CA VAL A 151 -6.60 2.24 3.50
C VAL A 151 -6.79 0.86 2.88
N ASN A 152 -6.95 0.76 1.56
CA ASN A 152 -7.51 -0.43 0.90
C ASN A 152 -6.53 -1.60 0.68
N PHE A 153 -5.21 -1.39 0.81
CA PHE A 153 -4.19 -2.43 0.73
C PHE A 153 -3.09 -2.19 1.76
N PRO A 154 -3.36 -2.50 3.04
CA PRO A 154 -2.43 -2.18 4.14
C PRO A 154 -1.12 -3.00 4.12
N ALA A 155 -1.06 -4.12 3.38
CA ALA A 155 0.15 -4.91 3.20
C ALA A 155 0.84 -4.62 1.85
N MET A 156 0.13 -4.81 0.73
CA MET A 156 0.70 -4.76 -0.62
C MET A 156 1.30 -3.40 -0.97
N ILE A 157 0.57 -2.31 -0.74
CA ILE A 157 1.03 -1.00 -1.18
C ILE A 157 2.27 -0.55 -0.39
N PRO A 158 2.25 -0.51 0.96
CA PRO A 158 3.43 -0.08 1.70
C PRO A 158 4.61 -1.05 1.62
N PHE A 159 4.35 -2.36 1.74
CA PHE A 159 5.38 -3.38 1.92
C PHE A 159 5.57 -4.35 0.73
N GLY A 160 4.88 -4.11 -0.36
CA GLY A 160 5.12 -4.75 -1.66
C GLY A 160 5.64 -3.76 -2.70
N TRP A 161 4.98 -2.62 -2.84
CA TRP A 161 5.30 -1.67 -3.90
C TRP A 161 6.30 -0.59 -3.48
N MET A 162 6.24 -0.10 -2.23
CA MET A 162 7.01 1.08 -1.82
C MET A 162 8.29 0.71 -1.07
N ALA A 163 8.18 0.15 0.13
CA ALA A 163 9.31 -0.03 1.02
C ALA A 163 10.38 -1.01 0.49
N PRO A 164 10.05 -2.22 -0.01
CA PRO A 164 11.07 -3.19 -0.38
C PRO A 164 12.04 -2.64 -1.43
N THR A 165 11.51 -2.16 -2.56
CA THR A 165 12.34 -1.64 -3.65
C THR A 165 13.10 -0.38 -3.24
N CYS A 166 12.46 0.52 -2.50
CA CYS A 166 13.07 1.76 -2.01
C CYS A 166 14.33 1.46 -1.19
N ILE A 167 14.19 0.62 -0.14
CA ILE A 167 15.31 0.34 0.76
C ILE A 167 16.34 -0.62 0.13
N ALA A 168 15.91 -1.58 -0.68
CA ALA A 168 16.85 -2.46 -1.39
C ALA A 168 17.75 -1.67 -2.35
N CYS A 169 17.25 -0.59 -2.97
CA CYS A 169 18.06 0.32 -3.77
C CYS A 169 19.03 1.19 -2.94
N GLY A 170 18.98 1.12 -1.60
CA GLY A 170 19.88 1.85 -0.70
C GLY A 170 19.35 3.20 -0.23
N ASN A 171 18.08 3.50 -0.45
CA ASN A 171 17.38 4.64 0.14
C ASN A 171 16.88 4.29 1.54
N THR A 172 16.47 5.31 2.29
CA THR A 172 15.74 5.17 3.56
C THR A 172 14.31 5.69 3.39
N MET A 173 13.40 5.29 4.28
CA MET A 173 11.98 5.59 4.10
C MET A 173 11.30 6.04 5.38
N VAL A 174 10.47 7.08 5.25
CA VAL A 174 9.41 7.42 6.19
C VAL A 174 8.08 7.03 5.55
N LEU A 175 7.42 6.04 6.10
CA LEU A 175 6.14 5.53 5.63
C LEU A 175 5.01 6.13 6.48
N LYS A 176 4.17 6.93 5.87
CA LYS A 176 2.90 7.36 6.46
C LYS A 176 1.85 6.28 6.20
N ALA A 177 1.62 5.40 7.19
CA ALA A 177 0.58 4.39 7.14
C ALA A 177 -0.83 5.02 7.11
N ALA A 178 -1.80 4.28 6.58
CA ALA A 178 -3.20 4.71 6.62
C ALA A 178 -3.68 4.78 8.07
N SER A 179 -4.28 5.91 8.47
CA SER A 179 -4.65 6.14 9.88
C SER A 179 -5.78 5.21 10.37
N LEU A 180 -6.57 4.62 9.46
CA LEU A 180 -7.66 3.70 9.79
C LEU A 180 -7.28 2.22 9.70
N THR A 181 -6.15 1.89 9.05
CA THR A 181 -5.65 0.52 8.88
C THR A 181 -4.13 0.45 9.13
N PRO A 182 -3.64 0.83 10.32
CA PRO A 182 -2.21 0.89 10.60
C PRO A 182 -1.65 -0.37 11.26
N LYS A 183 -2.48 -1.27 11.80
CA LYS A 183 -2.02 -2.45 12.56
C LYS A 183 -1.11 -3.35 11.72
N THR A 184 -1.52 -3.66 10.50
CA THR A 184 -0.71 -4.46 9.57
C THR A 184 0.63 -3.78 9.28
N ALA A 185 0.67 -2.45 9.14
CA ALA A 185 1.92 -1.73 8.92
C ALA A 185 2.88 -1.84 10.12
N MET A 186 2.37 -1.87 11.35
CA MET A 186 3.18 -2.06 12.56
C MET A 186 3.71 -3.50 12.67
N LEU A 187 2.94 -4.52 12.25
CA LEU A 187 3.43 -5.88 12.15
C LEU A 187 4.56 -6.01 11.12
N PHE A 188 4.43 -5.38 9.96
CA PHE A 188 5.52 -5.33 8.99
C PHE A 188 6.76 -4.59 9.53
N ALA A 189 6.60 -3.51 10.28
CA ALA A 189 7.73 -2.83 10.93
C ALA A 189 8.49 -3.76 11.87
N LYS A 190 7.79 -4.61 12.63
CA LYS A 190 8.38 -5.67 13.48
C LYS A 190 9.15 -6.69 12.62
N ILE A 191 8.57 -7.16 11.53
CA ILE A 191 9.20 -8.11 10.60
C ILE A 191 10.48 -7.51 9.99
N TYR A 192 10.46 -6.24 9.57
CA TYR A 192 11.64 -5.58 9.02
C TYR A 192 12.78 -5.46 10.04
N LYS A 193 12.44 -5.14 11.29
CA LYS A 193 13.41 -5.12 12.38
C LYS A 193 14.01 -6.51 12.64
N GLU A 194 13.17 -7.54 12.72
CA GLU A 194 13.58 -8.93 12.93
C GLU A 194 14.45 -9.46 11.78
N ALA A 195 14.17 -9.05 10.55
CA ALA A 195 14.99 -9.37 9.37
C ALA A 195 16.37 -8.73 9.37
N GLY A 196 16.64 -7.81 10.29
CA GLY A 196 17.92 -7.13 10.41
C GLY A 196 18.03 -5.86 9.55
N VAL A 197 16.92 -5.24 9.17
CA VAL A 197 16.94 -3.88 8.58
C VAL A 197 17.49 -2.92 9.65
N PRO A 198 18.57 -2.16 9.35
CA PRO A 198 19.17 -1.26 10.34
C PRO A 198 18.20 -0.19 10.82
N ASP A 199 18.40 0.24 12.08
CA ASP A 199 17.60 1.28 12.70
C ASP A 199 17.59 2.57 11.85
N GLY A 200 16.43 3.19 11.69
CA GLY A 200 16.22 4.39 10.89
C GLY A 200 16.06 4.17 9.38
N VAL A 201 16.40 2.99 8.82
CA VAL A 201 16.23 2.72 7.37
C VAL A 201 14.76 2.72 6.99
N ILE A 202 13.88 2.22 7.85
CA ILE A 202 12.43 2.33 7.71
C ILE A 202 11.83 2.90 8.99
N ASN A 203 10.91 3.85 8.84
CA ASN A 203 10.16 4.47 9.92
C ASN A 203 8.69 4.50 9.51
N VAL A 204 7.78 4.19 10.44
CA VAL A 204 6.34 4.09 10.17
C VAL A 204 5.58 4.98 11.14
N VAL A 205 4.85 5.96 10.59
CA VAL A 205 4.05 6.92 11.35
C VAL A 205 2.62 6.96 10.84
N THR A 206 1.70 7.37 11.70
CA THR A 206 0.34 7.77 11.35
C THR A 206 0.19 9.26 11.68
N CYS A 207 -0.32 10.06 10.76
CA CYS A 207 -0.43 11.49 10.97
C CYS A 207 -1.54 12.11 10.11
N SER A 208 -1.86 13.37 10.38
CA SER A 208 -2.86 14.13 9.65
C SER A 208 -2.29 14.75 8.36
N ARG A 209 -3.14 15.52 7.69
CA ARG A 209 -2.75 16.26 6.48
C ARG A 209 -1.69 17.32 6.77
N ASN A 210 -1.69 17.92 7.96
CA ASN A 210 -0.74 18.98 8.31
C ASN A 210 0.68 18.44 8.35
N GLU A 211 0.90 17.33 9.05
CA GLU A 211 2.20 16.69 9.17
C GLU A 211 2.65 16.04 7.85
N ILE A 212 1.70 15.62 6.98
CA ILE A 212 2.05 15.24 5.59
C ILE A 212 2.67 16.43 4.86
N ASN A 213 2.17 17.65 5.04
CA ASN A 213 2.77 18.83 4.42
C ASN A 213 4.21 19.04 4.90
N THR A 214 4.49 18.84 6.18
CA THR A 214 5.86 18.87 6.75
C THR A 214 6.76 17.87 6.03
N ILE A 215 6.30 16.63 5.80
CA ILE A 215 7.04 15.62 5.04
C ILE A 215 7.30 16.08 3.59
N LEU A 216 6.28 16.62 2.94
CA LEU A 216 6.36 17.06 1.53
C LEU A 216 7.35 18.20 1.34
N ASP A 217 7.46 19.10 2.30
CA ASP A 217 8.31 20.30 2.20
C ASP A 217 9.73 20.06 2.72
N HIS A 218 9.94 19.06 3.58
CA HIS A 218 11.21 18.88 4.28
C HIS A 218 12.37 18.69 3.30
N PRO A 219 13.47 19.46 3.37
CA PRO A 219 14.55 19.45 2.38
C PRO A 219 15.32 18.12 2.29
N ASP A 220 15.31 17.33 3.37
CA ASP A 220 15.98 16.03 3.40
C ASP A 220 15.18 14.92 2.70
N VAL A 221 13.87 15.07 2.53
CA VAL A 221 13.05 14.15 1.74
C VAL A 221 13.30 14.41 0.25
N LYS A 222 13.88 13.43 -0.45
CA LYS A 222 14.31 13.53 -1.86
C LYS A 222 13.30 12.99 -2.85
N GLY A 223 12.42 12.11 -2.40
CA GLY A 223 11.38 11.54 -3.23
C GLY A 223 10.13 11.17 -2.46
N ILE A 224 9.00 11.14 -3.17
CA ILE A 224 7.69 10.84 -2.62
C ILE A 224 7.04 9.79 -3.50
N THR A 225 6.50 8.76 -2.87
CA THR A 225 5.62 7.78 -3.51
C THR A 225 4.26 7.82 -2.81
N PHE A 226 3.22 7.98 -3.59
CA PHE A 226 1.85 8.16 -3.13
C PHE A 226 0.90 7.23 -3.88
N VAL A 227 -0.03 6.63 -3.17
CA VAL A 227 -1.21 5.98 -3.73
C VAL A 227 -2.45 6.52 -3.02
N GLY A 228 -3.46 6.95 -3.79
CA GLY A 228 -4.70 7.48 -3.22
C GLY A 228 -5.59 8.18 -4.24
N SER A 229 -6.41 9.14 -3.77
CA SER A 229 -7.34 9.87 -4.62
C SER A 229 -6.64 10.89 -5.54
N THR A 230 -7.16 11.09 -6.74
CA THR A 230 -6.61 12.03 -7.73
C THR A 230 -6.48 13.45 -7.20
N PRO A 231 -7.46 14.05 -6.49
CA PRO A 231 -7.31 15.41 -5.96
C PRO A 231 -6.17 15.56 -4.96
N VAL A 232 -5.90 14.52 -4.15
CA VAL A 232 -4.78 14.52 -3.20
C VAL A 232 -3.46 14.29 -3.93
N GLY A 233 -3.41 13.32 -4.84
CA GLY A 233 -2.20 13.00 -5.61
C GLY A 233 -1.72 14.17 -6.45
N LEU A 234 -2.64 14.90 -7.08
CA LEU A 234 -2.30 16.12 -7.86
C LEU A 234 -1.63 17.18 -6.97
N LYS A 235 -2.17 17.43 -5.77
CA LYS A 235 -1.58 18.39 -4.81
C LYS A 235 -0.19 17.94 -4.35
N ILE A 236 -0.02 16.64 -4.05
CA ILE A 236 1.27 16.06 -3.66
C ILE A 236 2.28 16.20 -4.81
N TYR A 237 1.88 15.85 -6.03
CA TYR A 237 2.74 15.97 -7.21
C TYR A 237 3.20 17.41 -7.45
N GLN A 238 2.26 18.37 -7.44
CA GLN A 238 2.58 19.78 -7.61
C GLN A 238 3.55 20.29 -6.55
N ARG A 239 3.33 19.93 -5.27
CA ARG A 239 4.18 20.37 -4.17
C ARG A 239 5.57 19.73 -4.21
N ALA A 240 5.65 18.45 -4.51
CA ALA A 240 6.91 17.74 -4.70
C ALA A 240 7.73 18.32 -5.88
N ALA A 241 7.08 18.56 -7.00
CA ALA A 241 7.72 19.15 -8.18
C ALA A 241 8.24 20.57 -7.91
N ALA A 242 7.46 21.42 -7.21
CA ALA A 242 7.87 22.76 -6.81
C ALA A 242 9.11 22.72 -5.88
N ALA A 243 9.26 21.66 -5.07
CA ALA A 243 10.41 21.45 -4.21
C ALA A 243 11.58 20.69 -4.88
N GLY A 244 11.51 20.42 -6.18
CA GLY A 244 12.56 19.69 -6.93
C GLY A 244 12.72 18.23 -6.53
N LYS A 245 11.69 17.59 -5.98
CA LYS A 245 11.71 16.19 -5.51
C LYS A 245 11.24 15.22 -6.58
N ARG A 246 11.73 13.99 -6.52
CA ARG A 246 11.13 12.90 -7.29
C ARG A 246 9.73 12.61 -6.76
N CYS A 247 8.77 12.38 -7.65
CA CYS A 247 7.41 12.05 -7.25
C CYS A 247 6.82 10.97 -8.13
N GLN A 248 6.23 9.97 -7.50
CA GLN A 248 5.37 8.97 -8.12
C GLN A 248 4.01 9.06 -7.45
N ALA A 249 2.99 9.49 -8.17
CA ALA A 249 1.63 9.60 -7.68
C ALA A 249 0.71 8.66 -8.48
N LEU A 250 0.25 7.58 -7.84
CA LEU A 250 -0.68 6.61 -8.40
C LEU A 250 -2.07 6.94 -7.87
N CYS A 251 -2.95 7.36 -8.78
CA CYS A 251 -4.24 7.93 -8.44
C CYS A 251 -5.41 7.02 -8.86
N GLN A 252 -6.64 7.56 -8.75
CA GLN A 252 -7.86 6.86 -9.10
C GLN A 252 -7.87 6.40 -10.56
N ALA A 253 -8.60 5.32 -10.81
CA ALA A 253 -8.87 4.76 -12.12
C ALA A 253 -10.38 4.57 -12.34
N LYS A 254 -10.78 4.43 -13.60
CA LYS A 254 -12.10 3.98 -14.03
C LYS A 254 -11.89 2.88 -15.07
N ASN A 255 -11.74 1.64 -14.58
CA ASN A 255 -11.39 0.51 -15.42
C ASN A 255 -12.60 0.04 -16.25
N HIS A 256 -12.38 -0.25 -17.50
CA HIS A 256 -13.40 -0.72 -18.44
C HIS A 256 -13.02 -2.11 -18.97
N ALA A 257 -14.02 -2.96 -19.18
CA ALA A 257 -13.89 -4.20 -19.92
C ALA A 257 -14.80 -4.16 -21.15
N LEU A 258 -14.30 -4.68 -22.28
CA LEU A 258 -15.10 -4.93 -23.48
C LEU A 258 -15.47 -6.41 -23.49
N VAL A 259 -16.77 -6.70 -23.63
CA VAL A 259 -17.30 -8.06 -23.70
C VAL A 259 -17.88 -8.28 -25.09
N MET A 260 -17.18 -9.09 -25.89
CA MET A 260 -17.52 -9.35 -27.28
C MET A 260 -18.51 -10.52 -27.40
N ALA A 261 -19.21 -10.62 -28.49
CA ALA A 261 -20.26 -11.62 -28.73
C ALA A 261 -19.77 -13.07 -28.64
N ASP A 262 -18.52 -13.33 -28.95
CA ASP A 262 -17.87 -14.65 -28.89
C ASP A 262 -17.21 -14.96 -27.55
N ALA A 263 -17.39 -14.09 -26.52
CA ALA A 263 -16.85 -14.33 -25.20
C ALA A 263 -17.45 -15.57 -24.52
N ALA A 264 -16.62 -16.32 -23.80
CA ALA A 264 -17.09 -17.45 -22.99
C ALA A 264 -17.89 -16.90 -21.79
N LEU A 265 -19.21 -16.78 -21.93
CA LEU A 265 -20.11 -15.98 -21.10
C LEU A 265 -19.95 -16.27 -19.60
N GLU A 266 -20.07 -17.52 -19.18
CA GLU A 266 -20.01 -17.91 -17.76
C GLU A 266 -18.68 -17.53 -17.12
N ARG A 267 -17.56 -17.81 -17.80
CA ARG A 267 -16.20 -17.46 -17.35
C ARG A 267 -15.99 -15.95 -17.31
N THR A 268 -16.49 -15.24 -18.32
CA THR A 268 -16.40 -13.77 -18.41
C THR A 268 -17.14 -13.12 -17.25
N VAL A 269 -18.38 -13.56 -16.97
CA VAL A 269 -19.18 -13.05 -15.86
C VAL A 269 -18.51 -13.34 -14.52
N ALA A 270 -17.96 -14.53 -14.31
CA ALA A 270 -17.22 -14.85 -13.09
C ALA A 270 -16.00 -13.92 -12.90
N GLY A 271 -15.28 -13.61 -13.97
CA GLY A 271 -14.18 -12.64 -13.96
C GLY A 271 -14.64 -11.21 -13.63
N VAL A 272 -15.75 -10.77 -14.21
CA VAL A 272 -16.36 -9.47 -13.93
C VAL A 272 -16.78 -9.37 -12.48
N ILE A 273 -17.47 -10.36 -11.92
CA ILE A 273 -17.88 -10.41 -10.52
C ILE A 273 -16.66 -10.30 -9.59
N ASN A 274 -15.65 -11.14 -9.80
CA ASN A 274 -14.44 -11.09 -8.97
C ASN A 274 -13.75 -9.72 -9.03
N SER A 275 -13.70 -9.10 -10.22
CA SER A 275 -13.04 -7.80 -10.39
C SER A 275 -13.88 -6.63 -9.86
N ALA A 276 -15.20 -6.66 -10.01
CA ALA A 276 -16.09 -5.57 -9.61
C ALA A 276 -16.43 -5.61 -8.10
N TYR A 277 -16.72 -6.81 -7.56
CA TYR A 277 -17.18 -6.96 -6.18
C TYR A 277 -16.05 -7.31 -5.19
N GLY A 278 -14.91 -7.81 -5.67
CA GLY A 278 -13.79 -8.14 -4.79
C GLY A 278 -13.37 -6.96 -3.91
N CYS A 279 -13.08 -7.23 -2.63
CA CYS A 279 -12.83 -6.24 -1.58
C CYS A 279 -13.96 -5.19 -1.46
N ALA A 280 -15.22 -5.57 -1.70
CA ALA A 280 -16.38 -4.67 -1.76
C ALA A 280 -16.17 -3.50 -2.75
N GLY A 281 -15.48 -3.76 -3.89
CA GLY A 281 -15.16 -2.74 -4.89
C GLY A 281 -14.02 -1.78 -4.51
N GLN A 282 -13.42 -1.93 -3.34
CA GLN A 282 -12.40 -1.01 -2.80
C GLN A 282 -11.00 -1.29 -3.37
N ARG A 283 -10.89 -1.53 -4.67
CA ARG A 283 -9.62 -1.71 -5.39
C ARG A 283 -9.44 -0.60 -6.42
N CYS A 284 -8.24 -0.04 -6.52
CA CYS A 284 -7.89 0.86 -7.64
C CYS A 284 -8.05 0.15 -9.00
N MET A 285 -7.85 -1.16 -9.04
CA MET A 285 -7.98 -2.02 -10.20
C MET A 285 -9.37 -2.67 -10.35
N ALA A 286 -10.37 -2.28 -9.52
CA ALA A 286 -11.73 -2.81 -9.64
C ALA A 286 -12.33 -2.47 -10.99
N LEU A 287 -13.06 -3.40 -11.57
CA LEU A 287 -13.79 -3.18 -12.81
C LEU A 287 -15.03 -2.33 -12.54
N SER A 288 -15.02 -1.10 -13.05
CA SER A 288 -16.07 -0.12 -12.82
C SER A 288 -17.13 -0.08 -13.91
N CYS A 289 -16.79 -0.55 -15.12
CA CYS A 289 -17.67 -0.48 -16.27
C CYS A 289 -17.43 -1.66 -17.22
N CYS A 290 -18.53 -2.29 -17.67
CA CYS A 290 -18.51 -3.26 -18.75
C CYS A 290 -19.23 -2.66 -19.97
N VAL A 291 -18.56 -2.64 -21.10
CA VAL A 291 -19.14 -2.35 -22.41
C VAL A 291 -19.41 -3.69 -23.06
N VAL A 292 -20.67 -4.06 -23.19
CA VAL A 292 -21.11 -5.38 -23.69
C VAL A 292 -21.70 -5.21 -25.06
N GLU A 293 -21.32 -6.07 -25.99
CA GLU A 293 -21.87 -6.09 -27.35
C GLU A 293 -23.37 -6.44 -27.31
N GLU A 294 -24.19 -5.68 -28.04
CA GLU A 294 -25.66 -5.76 -28.02
C GLU A 294 -26.19 -7.18 -28.15
N ALA A 295 -25.59 -7.97 -29.04
CA ALA A 295 -26.03 -9.34 -29.36
C ALA A 295 -26.05 -10.30 -28.16
N ILE A 296 -25.28 -10.00 -27.09
CA ILE A 296 -25.18 -10.84 -25.88
C ILE A 296 -25.55 -10.08 -24.59
N ALA A 297 -25.91 -8.82 -24.67
CA ALA A 297 -26.11 -7.96 -23.51
C ALA A 297 -27.13 -8.53 -22.53
N ASP A 298 -28.31 -8.95 -22.98
CA ASP A 298 -29.35 -9.50 -22.10
C ASP A 298 -28.88 -10.79 -21.39
N LYS A 299 -28.24 -11.69 -22.15
CA LYS A 299 -27.72 -12.96 -21.60
C LYS A 299 -26.62 -12.68 -20.58
N PHE A 300 -25.77 -11.69 -20.85
CA PHE A 300 -24.71 -11.27 -19.92
C PHE A 300 -25.29 -10.73 -18.62
N VAL A 301 -26.29 -9.86 -18.69
CA VAL A 301 -26.96 -9.26 -17.51
C VAL A 301 -27.65 -10.35 -16.67
N GLU A 302 -28.37 -11.28 -17.29
CA GLU A 302 -29.03 -12.38 -16.58
C GLU A 302 -28.03 -13.30 -15.86
N GLU A 303 -26.94 -13.66 -16.52
CA GLU A 303 -25.90 -14.50 -15.90
C GLU A 303 -25.16 -13.73 -14.80
N LEU A 304 -24.88 -12.43 -15.01
CA LEU A 304 -24.27 -11.55 -13.99
C LEU A 304 -25.14 -11.49 -12.72
N LYS A 305 -26.43 -11.27 -12.89
CA LYS A 305 -27.40 -11.23 -11.78
C LYS A 305 -27.45 -12.56 -11.03
N LYS A 306 -27.53 -13.68 -11.74
CA LYS A 306 -27.54 -15.03 -11.17
C LYS A 306 -26.30 -15.31 -10.33
N GLN A 307 -25.11 -15.00 -10.83
CA GLN A 307 -23.85 -15.22 -10.10
C GLN A 307 -23.70 -14.22 -8.94
N ALA A 308 -24.08 -12.96 -9.10
CA ALA A 308 -24.04 -11.96 -8.04
C ALA A 308 -24.91 -12.35 -6.84
N GLN A 309 -26.10 -12.91 -7.07
CA GLN A 309 -27.00 -13.40 -6.01
C GLN A 309 -26.43 -14.57 -5.19
N GLN A 310 -25.43 -15.27 -5.69
CA GLN A 310 -24.78 -16.39 -5.00
C GLN A 310 -23.62 -15.95 -4.10
N ILE A 311 -23.26 -14.66 -4.10
CA ILE A 311 -22.17 -14.13 -3.28
C ILE A 311 -22.55 -14.20 -1.80
N LYS A 312 -21.83 -15.01 -1.02
CA LYS A 312 -22.02 -15.09 0.43
C LYS A 312 -21.37 -13.89 1.10
N VAL A 313 -22.18 -12.97 1.61
CA VAL A 313 -21.74 -11.84 2.44
C VAL A 313 -21.52 -12.33 3.87
N GLY A 314 -20.42 -11.92 4.50
CA GLY A 314 -20.16 -12.32 5.89
C GLY A 314 -18.90 -11.67 6.48
N PRO A 315 -18.57 -12.01 7.75
CA PRO A 315 -17.40 -11.46 8.42
C PRO A 315 -16.10 -11.81 7.69
N SER A 316 -15.14 -10.91 7.73
CA SER A 316 -13.88 -11.01 7.01
C SER A 316 -13.02 -12.23 7.38
N TRP A 317 -13.06 -12.66 8.65
CA TRP A 317 -12.32 -13.82 9.16
C TRP A 317 -12.98 -15.17 8.88
N ASP A 318 -14.27 -15.19 8.49
CA ASP A 318 -14.92 -16.43 8.08
C ASP A 318 -14.46 -16.83 6.67
N LYS A 319 -13.70 -17.92 6.59
CA LYS A 319 -13.16 -18.45 5.33
C LYS A 319 -14.24 -18.83 4.30
N SER A 320 -15.51 -18.97 4.73
CA SER A 320 -16.65 -19.21 3.83
C SER A 320 -17.23 -17.94 3.22
N SER A 321 -16.94 -16.76 3.76
CA SER A 321 -17.37 -15.47 3.23
C SER A 321 -16.72 -15.20 1.86
N LYS A 322 -17.48 -14.60 0.95
CA LYS A 322 -17.03 -14.23 -0.40
C LYS A 322 -17.05 -12.73 -0.65
N LEU A 323 -17.75 -11.98 0.20
CA LEU A 323 -17.78 -10.52 0.21
C LEU A 323 -17.81 -10.04 1.67
N GLY A 324 -16.85 -9.19 2.00
CA GLY A 324 -16.74 -8.55 3.30
C GLY A 324 -17.35 -7.14 3.32
N PRO A 325 -17.28 -6.45 4.47
CA PRO A 325 -17.79 -5.09 4.63
C PRO A 325 -16.93 -4.04 3.93
N ILE A 326 -17.51 -2.85 3.78
CA ILE A 326 -16.76 -1.63 3.46
C ILE A 326 -15.95 -1.20 4.70
N THR A 327 -14.71 -0.76 4.49
CA THR A 327 -13.72 -0.53 5.55
C THR A 327 -14.17 0.49 6.61
N TYR A 328 -14.92 1.55 6.24
CA TYR A 328 -15.34 2.59 7.18
C TYR A 328 -16.66 3.24 6.79
N GLU A 329 -17.40 3.69 7.78
CA GLU A 329 -18.79 4.16 7.68
C GLU A 329 -18.99 5.30 6.67
N LYS A 330 -18.06 6.27 6.63
CA LYS A 330 -18.19 7.39 5.68
C LYS A 330 -18.22 6.89 4.24
N HIS A 331 -17.31 5.97 3.89
CA HIS A 331 -17.29 5.41 2.54
C HIS A 331 -18.52 4.55 2.23
N TYR A 332 -19.01 3.81 3.21
CA TYR A 332 -20.28 3.09 3.08
C TYR A 332 -21.43 4.03 2.71
N LYS A 333 -21.56 5.18 3.41
CA LYS A 333 -22.57 6.19 3.10
C LYS A 333 -22.41 6.82 1.71
N GLU A 334 -21.16 7.05 1.28
CA GLU A 334 -20.85 7.55 -0.06
C GLU A 334 -21.28 6.55 -1.14
N VAL A 335 -21.03 5.25 -0.94
CA VAL A 335 -21.44 4.20 -1.90
C VAL A 335 -22.97 4.13 -2.01
N LEU A 336 -23.71 4.18 -0.89
CA LEU A 336 -25.18 4.20 -0.93
C LEU A 336 -25.69 5.42 -1.71
N ALA A 337 -25.15 6.60 -1.44
CA ALA A 337 -25.55 7.82 -2.14
C ALA A 337 -25.24 7.76 -3.65
N ASP A 338 -24.17 7.07 -4.07
CA ASP A 338 -23.85 6.89 -5.48
C ASP A 338 -24.79 5.88 -6.16
N ILE A 339 -25.22 4.83 -5.44
CA ILE A 339 -26.26 3.90 -5.92
C ILE A 339 -27.58 4.66 -6.13
N ASP A 340 -28.01 5.47 -5.16
CA ASP A 340 -29.24 6.25 -5.27
C ASP A 340 -29.22 7.21 -6.48
N LYS A 341 -28.06 7.87 -6.74
CA LYS A 341 -27.88 8.70 -7.94
C LYS A 341 -27.95 7.92 -9.25
N GLY A 342 -27.49 6.67 -9.24
CA GLY A 342 -27.53 5.81 -10.41
C GLY A 342 -28.91 5.23 -10.73
N VAL A 343 -29.79 5.20 -9.73
CA VAL A 343 -31.20 4.73 -9.88
C VAL A 343 -32.12 5.89 -10.30
N ALA A 344 -31.82 7.12 -9.89
CA ALA A 344 -32.59 8.34 -10.24
C ALA A 344 -32.38 8.74 -11.71
#